data_04a6a8cae8bed09cafc0645c6e9f7ebd
#
_entry.id   04a6a8cae8bed09cafc0645c6e9f7ebd
#
_cell.length_a   1.000
_cell.length_b   1.000
_cell.length_c   1.000
_cell.angle_alpha   90.00
_cell.angle_beta   90.00
_cell.angle_gamma   90.00
#
_symmetry.space_group_name_H-M   'P 1'
#
loop_
_entity.id
_entity.type
_entity.pdbx_description
1 polymer ?
#
loop_
_entity_poly.entity_id
_entity_poly.type
_entity_poly.pdbx_seq_one_letter_code
_entity_poly.pdbx_strand_id
1 'polypeptide(L)'
;MKKTVIVWLCFTVGLLLCSYPLISSVVEHHRQQQAITTYENAVKDAENPEQILSDAVEYNEMLAQTNGAIVGDLQETVLAEENYEKLLNVSDTGIMGTIEIPKIQVDLPIYHGTEDEVLVNGIGHLEGTALPVGGEGTRCVLTGHRGLPNYNLTI
;
A
#
# COMPACT_ATOMS: atom_id res chain seq x y z
N MET A 1 -8.89 -48.42 -20.68
CA MET A 1 -8.71 -47.92 -19.29
C MET A 1 -7.58 -46.89 -19.15
N LYS A 2 -6.33 -47.15 -19.55
CA LYS A 2 -5.21 -46.20 -19.40
C LYS A 2 -5.43 -44.86 -20.11
N LYS A 3 -5.98 -44.85 -21.34
CA LYS A 3 -6.26 -43.62 -22.11
C LYS A 3 -7.32 -42.72 -21.43
N THR A 4 -8.36 -43.31 -20.86
CA THR A 4 -9.45 -42.58 -20.15
C THR A 4 -8.91 -41.93 -18.87
N VAL A 5 -8.05 -42.62 -18.13
CA VAL A 5 -7.40 -42.08 -16.92
C VAL A 5 -6.51 -40.88 -17.26
N ILE A 6 -5.75 -40.96 -18.37
CA ILE A 6 -4.90 -39.84 -18.82
C ILE A 6 -5.78 -38.63 -19.19
N VAL A 7 -6.89 -38.82 -19.89
CA VAL A 7 -7.80 -37.74 -20.24
C VAL A 7 -8.37 -37.03 -19.00
N TRP A 8 -8.83 -37.80 -18.00
CA TRP A 8 -9.32 -37.24 -16.76
C TRP A 8 -8.23 -36.53 -15.96
N LEU A 9 -7.00 -37.07 -15.96
CA LEU A 9 -5.85 -36.39 -15.33
C LEU A 9 -5.56 -35.05 -16.00
N CYS A 10 -5.49 -35.01 -17.32
CA CYS A 10 -5.29 -33.74 -18.05
C CYS A 10 -6.41 -32.73 -17.79
N PHE A 11 -7.67 -33.21 -17.74
CA PHE A 11 -8.81 -32.36 -17.45
C PHE A 11 -8.75 -31.75 -16.04
N THR A 12 -8.43 -32.57 -15.02
CA THR A 12 -8.30 -32.07 -13.62
C THR A 12 -7.14 -31.11 -13.46
N VAL A 13 -5.99 -31.38 -14.09
CA VAL A 13 -4.85 -30.45 -14.08
C VAL A 13 -5.21 -29.15 -14.77
N GLY A 14 -5.88 -29.18 -15.93
CA GLY A 14 -6.32 -28.00 -16.64
C GLY A 14 -7.32 -27.17 -15.81
N LEU A 15 -8.25 -27.83 -15.13
CA LEU A 15 -9.21 -27.15 -14.24
C LEU A 15 -8.52 -26.48 -13.06
N LEU A 16 -7.54 -27.14 -12.44
CA LEU A 16 -6.74 -26.56 -11.34
C LEU A 16 -5.93 -25.35 -11.79
N LEU A 17 -5.33 -25.41 -12.97
CA LEU A 17 -4.59 -24.27 -13.54
C LEU A 17 -5.51 -23.09 -13.84
N CYS A 18 -6.71 -23.32 -14.36
CA CYS A 18 -7.70 -22.29 -14.63
C CYS A 18 -8.30 -21.67 -13.34
N SER A 19 -8.42 -22.45 -12.26
CA SER A 19 -8.96 -21.95 -10.98
C SER A 19 -7.93 -21.18 -10.15
N TYR A 20 -6.63 -21.38 -10.40
CA TYR A 20 -5.56 -20.73 -9.63
C TYR A 20 -5.67 -19.19 -9.59
N PRO A 21 -5.83 -18.44 -10.71
CA PRO A 21 -5.92 -17.00 -10.67
C PRO A 21 -7.15 -16.49 -9.90
N LEU A 22 -8.27 -17.22 -9.96
CA LEU A 22 -9.49 -16.85 -9.23
C LEU A 22 -9.30 -17.01 -7.72
N ILE A 23 -8.69 -18.12 -7.30
CA ILE A 23 -8.41 -18.38 -5.88
C ILE A 23 -7.38 -17.37 -5.36
N SER A 24 -6.32 -17.11 -6.13
CA SER A 24 -5.28 -16.16 -5.78
C SER A 24 -5.84 -14.75 -5.56
N SER A 25 -6.74 -14.28 -6.42
CA SER A 25 -7.34 -12.94 -6.28
C SER A 25 -8.22 -12.83 -5.03
N VAL A 26 -8.98 -13.87 -4.70
CA VAL A 26 -9.81 -13.88 -3.48
C VAL A 26 -8.93 -13.87 -2.22
N VAL A 27 -7.87 -14.66 -2.21
CA VAL A 27 -6.92 -14.70 -1.07
C VAL A 27 -6.25 -13.35 -0.88
N GLU A 28 -5.81 -12.71 -1.98
CA GLU A 28 -5.15 -11.40 -1.91
C GLU A 28 -6.09 -10.30 -1.41
N HIS A 29 -7.32 -10.26 -1.93
CA HIS A 29 -8.33 -9.33 -1.44
C HIS A 29 -8.60 -9.51 0.07
N HIS A 30 -8.69 -10.75 0.56
CA HIS A 30 -8.83 -10.99 2.00
C HIS A 30 -7.64 -10.50 2.81
N ARG A 31 -6.40 -10.66 2.31
CA ARG A 31 -5.20 -10.16 2.99
C ARG A 31 -5.20 -8.64 3.09
N GLN A 32 -5.53 -7.95 2.00
CA GLN A 32 -5.62 -6.49 1.97
C GLN A 32 -6.69 -5.98 2.95
N GLN A 33 -7.86 -6.59 2.98
CA GLN A 33 -8.92 -6.23 3.93
C GLN A 33 -8.53 -6.50 5.40
N GLN A 34 -7.81 -7.58 5.67
CA GLN A 34 -7.27 -7.84 7.01
C GLN A 34 -6.22 -6.79 7.40
N ALA A 35 -5.34 -6.40 6.48
CA ALA A 35 -4.33 -5.38 6.70
C ALA A 35 -4.97 -4.02 7.03
N ILE A 36 -5.97 -3.61 6.24
CA ILE A 36 -6.77 -2.40 6.48
C ILE A 36 -7.44 -2.44 7.85
N THR A 37 -8.16 -3.52 8.16
CA THR A 37 -8.86 -3.67 9.45
C THR A 37 -7.89 -3.63 10.63
N THR A 38 -6.71 -4.24 10.50
CA THR A 38 -5.67 -4.21 11.54
C THR A 38 -5.17 -2.78 11.76
N TYR A 39 -4.88 -2.05 10.70
CA TYR A 39 -4.47 -0.66 10.77
C TYR A 39 -5.55 0.24 11.39
N GLU A 40 -6.80 0.14 10.94
CA GLU A 40 -7.91 0.91 11.49
C GLU A 40 -8.13 0.68 12.98
N ASN A 41 -7.99 -0.57 13.43
CA ASN A 41 -8.10 -0.90 14.85
C ASN A 41 -6.92 -0.31 15.63
N ALA A 42 -5.69 -0.41 15.11
CA ALA A 42 -4.52 0.20 15.72
C ALA A 42 -4.66 1.73 15.85
N VAL A 43 -5.22 2.40 14.83
CA VAL A 43 -5.50 3.84 14.88
C VAL A 43 -6.54 4.19 15.93
N LYS A 44 -7.61 3.37 16.08
CA LYS A 44 -8.65 3.58 17.10
C LYS A 44 -8.12 3.38 18.52
N ASP A 45 -7.19 2.44 18.69
CA ASP A 45 -6.60 2.08 19.99
C ASP A 45 -5.34 2.90 20.31
N ALA A 46 -4.90 3.79 19.41
CA ALA A 46 -3.72 4.62 19.61
C ALA A 46 -3.90 5.58 20.80
N GLU A 47 -2.89 5.64 21.67
CA GLU A 47 -2.93 6.51 22.87
C GLU A 47 -2.97 8.01 22.53
N ASN A 48 -2.32 8.43 21.43
CA ASN A 48 -2.19 9.82 21.03
C ASN A 48 -2.36 10.00 19.50
N PRO A 49 -3.56 9.81 18.94
CA PRO A 49 -3.77 9.92 17.48
C PRO A 49 -3.53 11.35 16.96
N GLU A 50 -3.78 12.37 17.79
CA GLU A 50 -3.52 13.77 17.44
C GLU A 50 -2.01 14.05 17.28
N GLN A 51 -1.16 13.42 18.10
CA GLN A 51 0.29 13.57 17.99
C GLN A 51 0.82 12.91 16.71
N ILE A 52 0.33 11.70 16.39
CA ILE A 52 0.70 10.98 15.17
C ILE A 52 0.40 11.82 13.92
N LEU A 53 -0.75 12.47 13.90
CA LEU A 53 -1.15 13.35 12.82
C LEU A 53 -0.30 14.64 12.80
N SER A 54 -0.02 15.22 13.98
CA SER A 54 0.81 16.43 14.12
C SER A 54 2.22 16.19 13.60
N ASP A 55 2.84 15.06 13.93
CA ASP A 55 4.19 14.70 13.47
C ASP A 55 4.24 14.57 11.93
N ALA A 56 3.19 14.00 11.33
CA ALA A 56 3.07 13.89 9.89
C ALA A 56 2.86 15.24 9.20
N VAL A 57 2.12 16.15 9.82
CA VAL A 57 1.94 17.53 9.32
C VAL A 57 3.25 18.30 9.41
N GLU A 58 3.97 18.21 10.53
CA GLU A 58 5.29 18.85 10.70
C GLU A 58 6.29 18.37 9.64
N TYR A 59 6.31 17.06 9.34
CA TYR A 59 7.10 16.53 8.25
C TYR A 59 6.73 17.16 6.90
N ASN A 60 5.44 17.30 6.59
CA ASN A 60 4.99 17.92 5.35
C ASN A 60 5.38 19.40 5.27
N GLU A 61 5.31 20.14 6.37
CA GLU A 61 5.73 21.53 6.44
C GLU A 61 7.24 21.69 6.22
N MET A 62 8.05 20.79 6.80
CA MET A 62 9.49 20.74 6.59
C MET A 62 9.82 20.50 5.11
N LEU A 63 9.15 19.55 4.45
CA LEU A 63 9.32 19.29 3.02
C LEU A 63 8.92 20.51 2.16
N ALA A 64 7.86 21.21 2.51
CA ALA A 64 7.42 22.41 1.78
C ALA A 64 8.44 23.53 1.87
N GLN A 65 9.13 23.70 3.00
CA GLN A 65 10.19 24.68 3.20
C GLN A 65 11.46 24.38 2.39
N THR A 66 11.76 23.12 2.13
CA THR A 66 12.90 22.69 1.30
C THR A 66 12.64 22.81 -0.22
N ASN A 67 11.59 23.51 -0.64
CA ASN A 67 11.20 23.76 -2.04
C ASN A 67 10.77 22.53 -2.83
N GLY A 68 10.30 21.48 -2.19
CA GLY A 68 9.79 20.29 -2.89
C GLY A 68 10.82 19.67 -3.83
N ALA A 69 12.10 19.76 -3.49
CA ALA A 69 13.14 19.12 -4.25
C ALA A 69 12.88 17.61 -4.21
N ILE A 70 12.51 17.07 -5.36
CA ILE A 70 12.46 15.63 -5.58
C ILE A 70 13.86 15.12 -5.28
N VAL A 71 13.94 14.26 -4.28
CA VAL A 71 15.16 13.71 -3.73
C VAL A 71 16.07 13.16 -4.82
N GLY A 72 17.16 13.83 -5.04
CA GLY A 72 18.26 13.38 -5.87
C GLY A 72 19.61 13.78 -5.31
N ASP A 73 19.65 14.75 -4.38
CA ASP A 73 20.94 15.36 -3.98
C ASP A 73 20.88 16.02 -2.58
N LEU A 74 20.23 15.41 -1.61
CA LEU A 74 20.05 16.02 -0.29
C LEU A 74 20.78 15.26 0.81
N GLN A 75 21.97 15.73 1.09
CA GLN A 75 22.80 15.33 2.22
C GLN A 75 22.23 15.79 3.59
N GLU A 76 21.11 16.54 3.58
CA GLU A 76 20.37 16.97 4.78
C GLU A 76 19.19 16.03 5.13
N THR A 77 18.92 15.03 4.30
CA THR A 77 17.76 14.12 4.42
C THR A 77 17.97 12.97 5.40
N VAL A 78 19.15 12.78 5.94
CA VAL A 78 19.44 11.65 6.86
C VAL A 78 18.55 11.68 8.12
N LEU A 79 18.14 12.86 8.59
CA LEU A 79 17.22 12.97 9.72
C LEU A 79 15.75 12.77 9.32
N ALA A 80 15.42 12.99 8.06
CA ALA A 80 14.08 12.71 7.52
C ALA A 80 13.91 11.21 7.23
N GLU A 81 14.94 10.53 6.70
CA GLU A 81 14.93 9.09 6.45
C GLU A 81 14.77 8.27 7.74
N GLU A 82 15.46 8.61 8.84
CA GLU A 82 15.36 7.87 10.10
C GLU A 82 13.95 7.91 10.73
N ASN A 83 13.13 8.91 10.41
CA ASN A 83 11.79 9.06 10.96
C ASN A 83 10.68 8.68 9.98
N TYR A 84 10.92 8.68 8.67
CA TYR A 84 9.90 8.43 7.66
C TYR A 84 9.11 7.13 7.90
N GLU A 85 9.79 6.03 8.14
CA GLU A 85 9.14 4.72 8.36
C GLU A 85 8.30 4.64 9.64
N LYS A 86 8.52 5.57 10.57
CA LYS A 86 7.79 5.63 11.84
C LYS A 86 6.54 6.51 11.75
N LEU A 87 6.54 7.47 10.81
CA LEU A 87 5.43 8.40 10.66
C LEU A 87 4.20 7.66 10.14
N LEU A 88 3.06 7.84 10.81
CA LEU A 88 1.78 7.16 10.53
C LEU A 88 1.81 5.62 10.67
N ASN A 89 2.93 5.00 11.07
CA ASN A 89 3.07 3.55 11.23
C ASN A 89 2.56 3.07 12.60
N VAL A 90 1.24 3.15 12.80
CA VAL A 90 0.60 2.87 14.10
C VAL A 90 0.61 1.39 14.46
N SER A 91 0.65 0.51 13.46
CA SER A 91 0.53 -0.95 13.62
C SER A 91 1.84 -1.71 13.46
N ASP A 92 2.97 -1.01 13.27
CA ASP A 92 4.30 -1.59 12.95
C ASP A 92 4.28 -2.53 11.73
N THR A 93 3.30 -2.35 10.84
CA THR A 93 3.13 -3.16 9.60
C THR A 93 3.63 -2.43 8.35
N GLY A 94 4.16 -1.21 8.51
CA GLY A 94 4.55 -0.34 7.41
C GLY A 94 3.36 0.33 6.70
N ILE A 95 2.12 0.15 7.20
CA ILE A 95 0.94 0.83 6.67
C ILE A 95 0.85 2.22 7.30
N MET A 96 0.72 3.24 6.44
CA MET A 96 0.56 4.63 6.86
C MET A 96 -0.86 5.17 6.66
N GLY A 97 -1.71 4.44 5.96
CA GLY A 97 -3.07 4.86 5.66
C GLY A 97 -3.80 3.89 4.75
N THR A 98 -4.99 4.29 4.33
CA THR A 98 -5.80 3.56 3.37
C THR A 98 -6.30 4.51 2.29
N ILE A 99 -6.49 3.99 1.08
CA ILE A 99 -7.12 4.72 -0.02
C ILE A 99 -8.41 4.02 -0.43
N GLU A 100 -9.52 4.75 -0.36
CA GLU A 100 -10.81 4.28 -0.82
C GLU A 100 -11.26 5.11 -2.03
N ILE A 101 -11.60 4.42 -3.13
CA ILE A 101 -12.16 5.05 -4.33
C ILE A 101 -13.47 4.32 -4.69
N PRO A 102 -14.61 4.72 -4.10
CA PRO A 102 -15.87 3.98 -4.21
C PRO A 102 -16.36 3.81 -5.65
N LYS A 103 -16.07 4.80 -6.51
CA LYS A 103 -16.51 4.80 -7.92
C LYS A 103 -15.97 3.59 -8.71
N ILE A 104 -14.80 3.09 -8.34
CA ILE A 104 -14.14 1.95 -8.97
C ILE A 104 -13.93 0.78 -7.99
N GLN A 105 -14.56 0.85 -6.82
CA GLN A 105 -14.52 -0.19 -5.79
C GLN A 105 -13.09 -0.55 -5.36
N VAL A 106 -12.22 0.46 -5.26
CA VAL A 106 -10.86 0.31 -4.75
C VAL A 106 -10.84 0.64 -3.27
N ASP A 107 -10.25 -0.24 -2.48
CA ASP A 107 -9.97 -0.08 -1.06
C ASP A 107 -8.66 -0.81 -0.77
N LEU A 108 -7.58 -0.04 -0.62
CA LEU A 108 -6.22 -0.57 -0.56
C LEU A 108 -5.42 0.09 0.57
N PRO A 109 -4.52 -0.67 1.25
CA PRO A 109 -3.58 -0.10 2.19
C PRO A 109 -2.49 0.69 1.47
N ILE A 110 -2.06 1.80 2.08
CA ILE A 110 -0.92 2.60 1.66
C ILE A 110 0.26 2.25 2.56
N TYR A 111 1.35 1.81 1.97
CA TYR A 111 2.59 1.44 2.66
C TYR A 111 3.66 2.49 2.47
N HIS A 112 4.66 2.49 3.38
CA HIS A 112 5.90 3.22 3.19
C HIS A 112 6.71 2.62 2.05
N GLY A 113 7.36 3.48 1.26
CA GLY A 113 8.24 3.06 0.16
C GLY A 113 7.51 2.63 -1.11
N THR A 114 8.29 2.27 -2.12
CA THR A 114 7.81 1.90 -3.45
C THR A 114 8.50 0.64 -4.00
N GLU A 115 9.05 -0.19 -3.12
CA GLU A 115 9.71 -1.43 -3.45
C GLU A 115 8.71 -2.43 -4.04
N ASP A 116 9.21 -3.37 -4.83
CA ASP A 116 8.37 -4.39 -5.47
C ASP A 116 7.49 -5.16 -4.47
N GLU A 117 8.01 -5.44 -3.28
CA GLU A 117 7.27 -6.12 -2.22
C GLU A 117 6.08 -5.29 -1.72
N VAL A 118 6.24 -3.97 -1.61
CA VAL A 118 5.18 -3.02 -1.24
C VAL A 118 4.11 -3.00 -2.31
N LEU A 119 4.52 -2.84 -3.57
CA LEU A 119 3.60 -2.72 -4.71
C LEU A 119 2.81 -4.00 -5.01
N VAL A 120 3.30 -5.15 -4.54
CA VAL A 120 2.55 -6.43 -4.59
C VAL A 120 1.41 -6.43 -3.56
N ASN A 121 1.58 -5.80 -2.41
CA ASN A 121 0.63 -5.86 -1.30
C ASN A 121 -0.40 -4.71 -1.30
N GLY A 122 -0.08 -3.57 -1.93
CA GLY A 122 -0.97 -2.41 -1.94
C GLY A 122 -0.44 -1.23 -2.73
N ILE A 123 -0.66 -0.05 -2.20
CA ILE A 123 -0.17 1.22 -2.74
C ILE A 123 1.10 1.60 -1.98
N GLY A 124 2.14 2.04 -2.70
CA GLY A 124 3.36 2.59 -2.13
C GLY A 124 3.34 4.11 -2.10
N HIS A 125 3.80 4.69 -1.01
CA HIS A 125 4.05 6.12 -0.91
C HIS A 125 5.50 6.42 -1.30
N LEU A 126 5.68 7.36 -2.23
CA LEU A 126 7.01 7.76 -2.67
C LEU A 126 7.68 8.62 -1.59
N GLU A 127 8.74 8.10 -1.00
CA GLU A 127 9.57 8.80 -0.03
C GLU A 127 10.07 10.15 -0.58
N GLY A 128 10.20 11.16 0.30
CA GLY A 128 10.55 12.52 -0.09
C GLY A 128 9.40 13.32 -0.69
N THR A 129 8.19 12.76 -0.73
CA THR A 129 6.95 13.49 -1.00
C THR A 129 6.11 13.67 0.25
N ALA A 130 5.13 14.57 0.22
CA ALA A 130 4.29 14.81 1.39
C ALA A 130 3.47 13.57 1.77
N LEU A 131 3.38 13.29 3.07
CA LEU A 131 2.55 12.23 3.61
C LEU A 131 1.06 12.47 3.31
N PRO A 132 0.22 11.42 3.24
CA PRO A 132 -1.18 11.50 2.79
C PRO A 132 -2.13 12.08 3.86
N VAL A 133 -1.71 13.12 4.56
CA VAL A 133 -2.51 13.81 5.60
C VAL A 133 -3.12 15.12 5.09
N GLY A 134 -2.88 15.46 3.82
CA GLY A 134 -3.36 16.70 3.21
C GLY A 134 -2.50 17.90 3.62
N GLY A 135 -3.06 19.09 3.40
CA GLY A 135 -2.39 20.36 3.67
C GLY A 135 -2.29 21.24 2.41
N GLU A 136 -2.31 22.56 2.60
CA GLU A 136 -2.16 23.50 1.50
C GLU A 136 -0.71 23.51 0.99
N GLY A 137 -0.53 23.41 -0.33
CA GLY A 137 0.80 23.40 -0.94
C GLY A 137 1.55 22.08 -0.84
N THR A 138 0.95 21.01 -0.26
CA THR A 138 1.56 19.69 -0.15
C THR A 138 1.32 18.84 -1.43
N ARG A 139 2.26 17.96 -1.75
CA ARG A 139 2.14 17.00 -2.84
C ARG A 139 2.49 15.60 -2.35
N CYS A 140 1.47 14.77 -2.17
CA CYS A 140 1.62 13.34 -1.91
C CYS A 140 1.69 12.57 -3.23
N VAL A 141 2.64 11.66 -3.35
CA VAL A 141 2.78 10.78 -4.51
C VAL A 141 2.57 9.34 -4.08
N LEU A 142 1.52 8.74 -4.61
CA LEU A 142 1.17 7.34 -4.41
C LEU A 142 1.38 6.57 -5.71
N THR A 143 1.94 5.37 -5.63
CA THR A 143 2.17 4.48 -6.77
C THR A 143 1.59 3.11 -6.51
N GLY A 144 1.16 2.44 -7.56
CA GLY A 144 0.60 1.09 -7.47
C GLY A 144 0.61 0.40 -8.82
N HIS A 145 0.54 -0.91 -8.82
CA HIS A 145 0.46 -1.69 -10.04
C HIS A 145 -0.90 -1.51 -10.74
N ARG A 146 -0.87 -1.41 -12.07
CA ARG A 146 -2.05 -1.33 -12.91
C ARG A 146 -2.20 -2.60 -13.75
N GLY A 147 -3.45 -3.08 -13.87
CA GLY A 147 -3.79 -4.13 -14.83
C GLY A 147 -3.34 -5.54 -14.48
N LEU A 148 -2.92 -5.78 -13.24
CA LEU A 148 -2.70 -7.14 -12.76
C LEU A 148 -4.05 -7.75 -12.34
N PRO A 149 -4.25 -9.08 -12.52
CA PRO A 149 -5.54 -9.74 -12.22
C PRO A 149 -5.98 -9.60 -10.76
N ASN A 150 -5.06 -9.27 -9.87
CA ASN A 150 -5.27 -9.17 -8.43
C ASN A 150 -5.30 -7.71 -7.92
N TYR A 151 -5.16 -6.72 -8.83
CA TYR A 151 -5.10 -5.31 -8.47
C TYR A 151 -6.18 -4.54 -9.20
N ASN A 152 -7.17 -4.06 -8.45
CA ASN A 152 -8.34 -3.35 -8.99
C ASN A 152 -8.05 -1.88 -9.38
N LEU A 153 -6.81 -1.47 -9.56
CA LEU A 153 -6.47 -0.18 -10.16
C LEU A 153 -6.65 -0.22 -11.69
N THR A 154 -7.82 -0.69 -12.12
CA THR A 154 -8.23 -0.62 -13.54
C THR A 154 -9.10 0.61 -13.69
N ILE A 155 -8.49 1.69 -14.17
CA ILE A 155 -9.21 2.88 -14.62
C ILE A 155 -9.68 2.64 -16.06
#